data_2764e55f940be5d30f9c52d9967db831
#
_entry.id   2764e55f940be5d30f9c52d9967db831
#
_cell.length_a   1.000
_cell.length_b   1.000
_cell.length_c   1.000
_cell.angle_alpha   90.00
_cell.angle_beta   90.00
_cell.angle_gamma   90.00
#
_symmetry.space_group_name_H-M   'P 1'
#
loop_
_entity.id
_entity.type
_entity.pdbx_description
1 polymer ?
#
loop_
_entity_poly.entity_id
_entity_poly.type
_entity_poly.pdbx_seq_one_letter_code
_entity_poly.pdbx_strand_id
1 'polypeptide(L)'
;MRGLYTGGVLDCLTDFSLMADYVIGVSAGACNGVSYVSGQRGRNFRINTQYVTDSRYVGLKNYIKTGSVFGMDFIFDEIPSRLDPFDYEAFLRSPCEFVAGVTDVKTGLPAYFGKEAMRCDSIVLRASSAIPVFSPMVEIGGRMYLDGAASDPIPVKRALADGCDRLVVVRTREPEFIKPPEPGRSFYRRRYRKYPQMIRALEKRHEVYNETCADIQKLEEDGTALVIAPEKPLGLSRFEKKPENLRRAYQLGYDDTARLSDALRRFFSSAPQPAGEAAHG
;
A
#
# COMPACT_ATOMS: atom_id res chain seq x y z
N MET A 1 10.44 -1.02 -1.03
CA MET A 1 11.15 -0.18 -0.03
C MET A 1 10.69 1.29 -0.02
N ARG A 2 10.14 1.82 -1.11
CA ARG A 2 9.59 3.21 -1.12
C ARG A 2 8.47 3.46 -0.09
N GLY A 3 7.77 2.41 0.36
CA GLY A 3 6.75 2.52 1.40
C GLY A 3 7.20 3.12 2.73
N LEU A 4 8.52 3.24 2.97
CA LEU A 4 9.03 3.96 4.15
C LEU A 4 8.66 5.45 4.15
N TYR A 5 8.55 6.08 2.97
CA TYR A 5 7.98 7.42 2.83
C TYR A 5 6.56 7.46 3.42
N THR A 6 5.71 6.51 3.03
CA THR A 6 4.36 6.37 3.59
C THR A 6 4.38 6.14 5.10
N GLY A 7 5.36 5.35 5.60
CA GLY A 7 5.55 5.17 7.04
C GLY A 7 5.80 6.48 7.78
N GLY A 8 6.63 7.36 7.22
CA GLY A 8 6.88 8.71 7.76
C GLY A 8 5.63 9.58 7.75
N VAL A 9 4.87 9.56 6.65
CA VAL A 9 3.59 10.27 6.52
C VAL A 9 2.61 9.85 7.63
N LEU A 10 2.37 8.55 7.76
CA LEU A 10 1.39 8.03 8.72
C LEU A 10 1.81 8.25 10.17
N ASP A 11 3.11 8.16 10.48
CA ASP A 11 3.60 8.46 11.82
C ASP A 11 3.46 9.96 12.15
N CYS A 12 3.64 10.86 11.18
CA CYS A 12 3.39 12.28 11.36
C CYS A 12 1.89 12.57 11.58
N LEU A 13 0.99 11.93 10.82
CA LEU A 13 -0.46 12.04 11.07
C LEU A 13 -0.82 11.57 12.48
N THR A 14 -0.21 10.46 12.94
CA THR A 14 -0.40 9.95 14.30
C THR A 14 0.08 10.96 15.36
N ASP A 15 1.25 11.56 15.16
CA ASP A 15 1.80 12.59 16.08
C ASP A 15 0.92 13.86 16.12
N PHE A 16 0.22 14.17 15.05
CA PHE A 16 -0.76 15.26 15.00
C PHE A 16 -2.15 14.86 15.50
N SER A 17 -2.33 13.62 15.95
CA SER A 17 -3.64 13.06 16.34
C SER A 17 -4.68 13.14 15.22
N LEU A 18 -4.25 13.04 13.97
CA LEU A 18 -5.09 12.99 12.80
C LEU A 18 -5.34 11.52 12.44
N MET A 19 -6.50 11.01 12.81
CA MET A 19 -6.92 9.64 12.51
C MET A 19 -8.02 9.64 11.46
N ALA A 20 -7.83 8.86 10.40
CA ALA A 20 -8.85 8.68 9.37
C ALA A 20 -9.93 7.70 9.84
N ASP A 21 -11.16 7.87 9.35
CA ASP A 21 -12.27 6.92 9.60
C ASP A 21 -12.13 5.64 8.77
N TYR A 22 -11.44 5.74 7.63
CA TYR A 22 -11.23 4.65 6.68
C TYR A 22 -9.81 4.69 6.11
N VAL A 23 -9.15 3.56 6.08
CA VAL A 23 -7.82 3.37 5.48
C VAL A 23 -7.87 2.23 4.48
N ILE A 24 -7.48 2.51 3.24
CA ILE A 24 -7.29 1.48 2.22
C ILE A 24 -5.86 1.49 1.72
N GLY A 25 -5.28 0.31 1.60
CA GLY A 25 -3.90 0.18 1.15
C GLY A 25 -3.65 -1.05 0.30
N VAL A 26 -2.57 -0.98 -0.47
CA VAL A 26 -2.10 -2.06 -1.35
C VAL A 26 -0.63 -2.30 -1.08
N SER A 27 -0.23 -3.58 -0.93
CA SER A 27 1.18 -3.94 -0.74
C SER A 27 1.80 -3.21 0.46
N ALA A 28 2.87 -2.43 0.24
CA ALA A 28 3.48 -1.61 1.28
C ALA A 28 2.48 -0.61 1.92
N GLY A 29 1.50 -0.11 1.17
CA GLY A 29 0.44 0.75 1.68
C GLY A 29 -0.43 0.03 2.71
N ALA A 30 -0.82 -1.21 2.45
CA ALA A 30 -1.56 -2.04 3.41
C ALA A 30 -0.72 -2.33 4.67
N CYS A 31 0.56 -2.71 4.50
CA CYS A 31 1.48 -2.95 5.62
C CYS A 31 1.71 -1.72 6.50
N ASN A 32 1.75 -0.53 5.92
CA ASN A 32 1.86 0.72 6.67
C ASN A 32 0.52 1.08 7.35
N GLY A 33 -0.59 0.89 6.64
CA GLY A 33 -1.93 1.20 7.13
C GLY A 33 -2.32 0.44 8.38
N VAL A 34 -2.00 -0.86 8.49
CA VAL A 34 -2.33 -1.66 9.70
C VAL A 34 -1.63 -1.12 10.94
N SER A 35 -0.38 -0.64 10.84
CA SER A 35 0.33 -0.05 11.97
C SER A 35 -0.26 1.30 12.39
N TYR A 36 -0.71 2.10 11.44
CA TYR A 36 -1.41 3.36 11.71
C TYR A 36 -2.76 3.10 12.40
N VAL A 37 -3.57 2.18 11.87
CA VAL A 37 -4.89 1.83 12.42
C VAL A 37 -4.80 1.22 13.82
N SER A 38 -3.73 0.44 14.11
CA SER A 38 -3.47 -0.13 15.44
C SER A 38 -2.80 0.85 16.41
N GLY A 39 -2.48 2.07 15.96
CA GLY A 39 -1.77 3.06 16.79
C GLY A 39 -0.30 2.69 17.08
N GLN A 40 0.26 1.72 16.38
CA GLN A 40 1.65 1.27 16.58
C GLN A 40 2.65 2.19 15.83
N ARG A 41 2.76 3.41 16.29
CA ARG A 41 3.69 4.42 15.77
C ARG A 41 5.13 3.90 15.68
N GLY A 42 5.81 4.18 14.59
CA GLY A 42 7.20 3.79 14.33
C GLY A 42 7.41 2.32 14.00
N ARG A 43 6.39 1.45 14.07
CA ARG A 43 6.52 0.02 13.82
C ARG A 43 7.06 -0.27 12.43
N ASN A 44 6.51 0.38 11.41
CA ASN A 44 6.97 0.20 10.03
C ASN A 44 8.42 0.65 9.83
N PHE A 45 8.82 1.75 10.50
CA PHE A 45 10.20 2.22 10.49
C PHE A 45 11.14 1.19 11.13
N ARG A 46 10.83 0.69 12.34
CA ARG A 46 11.64 -0.33 13.03
C ARG A 46 11.80 -1.58 12.16
N ILE A 47 10.70 -2.16 11.68
CA ILE A 47 10.74 -3.39 10.88
C ILE A 47 11.64 -3.22 9.66
N ASN A 48 11.46 -2.16 8.90
CA ASN A 48 12.19 -1.98 7.65
C ASN A 48 13.65 -1.55 7.85
N THR A 49 14.02 -0.87 8.94
CA THR A 49 15.40 -0.44 9.18
C THR A 49 16.22 -1.45 9.97
N GLN A 50 15.60 -2.22 10.87
CA GLN A 50 16.29 -3.22 11.67
C GLN A 50 16.52 -4.52 10.91
N TYR A 51 15.53 -4.97 10.12
CA TYR A 51 15.58 -6.29 9.48
C TYR A 51 15.98 -6.25 8.00
N VAL A 52 16.10 -5.08 7.37
CA VAL A 52 16.46 -5.01 5.94
C VAL A 52 17.81 -5.65 5.60
N THR A 53 18.74 -5.68 6.56
CA THR A 53 20.05 -6.31 6.42
C THR A 53 20.04 -7.81 6.77
N ASP A 54 18.98 -8.30 7.41
CA ASP A 54 18.82 -9.72 7.68
C ASP A 54 18.56 -10.49 6.38
N SER A 55 19.33 -11.54 6.16
CA SER A 55 19.20 -12.37 4.95
C SER A 55 17.84 -13.04 4.80
N ARG A 56 17.10 -13.20 5.91
CA ARG A 56 15.73 -13.72 5.94
C ARG A 56 14.70 -12.70 5.43
N TYR A 57 15.01 -11.39 5.48
CA TYR A 57 14.08 -10.34 5.10
C TYR A 57 13.94 -10.21 3.57
N VAL A 58 15.07 -10.08 2.85
CA VAL A 58 15.08 -9.93 1.39
C VAL A 58 16.38 -10.47 0.78
N GLY A 59 16.26 -11.27 -0.25
CA GLY A 59 17.44 -11.74 -0.98
C GLY A 59 17.20 -12.94 -1.90
N LEU A 60 18.21 -13.21 -2.72
CA LEU A 60 18.19 -14.32 -3.68
C LEU A 60 18.06 -15.69 -3.00
N LYS A 61 18.64 -15.85 -1.79
CA LYS A 61 18.53 -17.10 -1.03
C LYS A 61 17.05 -17.43 -0.71
N ASN A 62 16.25 -16.42 -0.37
CA ASN A 62 14.82 -16.61 -0.15
C ASN A 62 14.13 -17.07 -1.43
N TYR A 63 14.44 -16.41 -2.57
CA TYR A 63 13.86 -16.78 -3.86
C TYR A 63 14.14 -18.23 -4.25
N ILE A 64 15.39 -18.70 -4.07
CA ILE A 64 15.77 -20.10 -4.35
C ILE A 64 15.02 -21.07 -3.44
N LYS A 65 14.87 -20.72 -2.15
CA LYS A 65 14.25 -21.61 -1.15
C LYS A 65 12.71 -21.64 -1.22
N THR A 66 12.07 -20.49 -1.44
CA THR A 66 10.62 -20.33 -1.28
C THR A 66 9.91 -19.81 -2.54
N GLY A 67 10.65 -19.44 -3.59
CA GLY A 67 10.09 -18.77 -4.77
C GLY A 67 9.75 -17.29 -4.53
N SER A 68 10.06 -16.74 -3.36
CA SER A 68 9.87 -15.33 -3.03
C SER A 68 11.19 -14.64 -2.71
N VAL A 69 11.42 -13.46 -3.29
CA VAL A 69 12.59 -12.61 -2.96
C VAL A 69 12.49 -12.07 -1.54
N PHE A 70 11.28 -11.80 -1.06
CA PHE A 70 11.02 -11.46 0.33
C PHE A 70 10.79 -12.72 1.16
N GLY A 71 11.30 -12.74 2.38
CA GLY A 71 11.05 -13.82 3.34
C GLY A 71 9.65 -13.69 3.92
N MET A 72 8.65 -14.20 3.20
CA MET A 72 7.24 -14.00 3.54
C MET A 72 6.90 -14.51 4.94
N ASP A 73 7.42 -15.68 5.34
CA ASP A 73 7.21 -16.22 6.69
C ASP A 73 7.92 -15.40 7.76
N PHE A 74 9.12 -14.90 7.45
CA PHE A 74 9.84 -14.01 8.38
C PHE A 74 9.08 -12.69 8.59
N ILE A 75 8.58 -12.08 7.51
CA ILE A 75 7.93 -10.75 7.54
C ILE A 75 6.52 -10.83 8.12
N PHE A 76 5.75 -11.86 7.76
CA PHE A 76 4.31 -11.94 8.06
C PHE A 76 3.95 -12.90 9.19
N ASP A 77 4.90 -13.73 9.67
CA ASP A 77 4.68 -14.61 10.81
C ASP A 77 5.66 -14.32 11.94
N GLU A 78 6.99 -14.46 11.73
CA GLU A 78 7.98 -14.35 12.80
C GLU A 78 8.09 -12.92 13.39
N ILE A 79 8.12 -11.89 12.55
CA ILE A 79 8.18 -10.50 13.02
C ILE A 79 6.93 -10.15 13.82
N PRO A 80 5.69 -10.28 13.27
CA PRO A 80 4.49 -9.83 13.98
C PRO A 80 4.10 -10.70 15.17
N SER A 81 4.58 -11.93 15.26
CA SER A 81 4.30 -12.79 16.41
C SER A 81 5.33 -12.72 17.54
N ARG A 82 6.60 -12.34 17.23
CA ARG A 82 7.70 -12.49 18.18
C ARG A 82 8.68 -11.32 18.23
N LEU A 83 9.11 -10.79 17.11
CA LEU A 83 10.23 -9.84 17.06
C LEU A 83 9.81 -8.37 17.20
N ASP A 84 8.69 -8.00 16.62
CA ASP A 84 7.99 -6.71 16.79
C ASP A 84 6.49 -7.02 16.75
N PRO A 85 5.90 -7.46 17.88
CA PRO A 85 4.54 -7.98 17.94
C PRO A 85 3.51 -7.00 17.38
N PHE A 86 2.59 -7.53 16.57
CA PHE A 86 1.48 -6.76 16.06
C PHE A 86 0.31 -6.82 17.05
N ASP A 87 -0.22 -5.65 17.40
CA ASP A 87 -1.37 -5.54 18.29
C ASP A 87 -2.69 -5.73 17.52
N TYR A 88 -3.08 -6.99 17.33
CA TYR A 88 -4.33 -7.36 16.67
C TYR A 88 -5.54 -6.83 17.43
N GLU A 89 -5.47 -6.76 18.75
CA GLU A 89 -6.58 -6.29 19.57
C GLU A 89 -6.80 -4.79 19.37
N ALA A 90 -5.76 -3.98 19.44
CA ALA A 90 -5.83 -2.55 19.15
C ALA A 90 -6.31 -2.30 17.72
N PHE A 91 -5.81 -3.06 16.74
CA PHE A 91 -6.22 -2.97 15.35
C PHE A 91 -7.73 -3.24 15.19
N LEU A 92 -8.24 -4.31 15.78
CA LEU A 92 -9.66 -4.68 15.66
C LEU A 92 -10.60 -3.71 16.42
N ARG A 93 -10.15 -3.18 17.58
CA ARG A 93 -10.93 -2.21 18.38
C ARG A 93 -10.90 -0.79 17.81
N SER A 94 -9.94 -0.47 16.96
CA SER A 94 -9.89 0.86 16.34
C SER A 94 -11.22 1.18 15.63
N PRO A 95 -11.78 2.38 15.76
CA PRO A 95 -12.98 2.77 15.02
C PRO A 95 -12.70 2.96 13.52
N CYS A 96 -11.43 3.19 13.15
CA CYS A 96 -11.03 3.34 11.76
C CYS A 96 -11.24 2.04 11.00
N GLU A 97 -11.99 2.04 9.92
CA GLU A 97 -12.09 0.90 9.01
C GLU A 97 -10.78 0.68 8.24
N PHE A 98 -10.49 -0.57 7.92
CA PHE A 98 -9.30 -0.91 7.15
C PHE A 98 -9.63 -1.89 6.03
N VAL A 99 -9.07 -1.61 4.84
CA VAL A 99 -9.22 -2.46 3.66
C VAL A 99 -7.86 -2.68 3.00
N ALA A 100 -7.55 -3.94 2.68
CA ALA A 100 -6.36 -4.30 1.91
C ALA A 100 -6.74 -4.80 0.51
N GLY A 101 -6.12 -4.23 -0.52
CA GLY A 101 -6.32 -4.61 -1.91
C GLY A 101 -5.36 -5.71 -2.35
N VAL A 102 -5.88 -6.68 -3.09
CA VAL A 102 -5.15 -7.78 -3.74
C VAL A 102 -5.62 -7.94 -5.18
N THR A 103 -4.87 -8.68 -6.00
CA THR A 103 -5.30 -9.06 -7.36
C THR A 103 -5.72 -10.53 -7.39
N ASP A 104 -6.95 -10.82 -7.77
CA ASP A 104 -7.41 -12.18 -8.03
C ASP A 104 -6.74 -12.71 -9.30
N VAL A 105 -6.00 -13.81 -9.18
CA VAL A 105 -5.19 -14.35 -10.27
C VAL A 105 -6.05 -14.90 -11.42
N LYS A 106 -7.23 -15.44 -11.11
CA LYS A 106 -8.13 -16.04 -12.12
C LYS A 106 -8.80 -14.97 -12.97
N THR A 107 -9.25 -13.89 -12.34
CA THR A 107 -10.00 -12.82 -13.02
C THR A 107 -9.13 -11.66 -13.47
N GLY A 108 -7.92 -11.48 -12.87
CA GLY A 108 -7.06 -10.32 -13.09
C GLY A 108 -7.64 -9.02 -12.51
N LEU A 109 -8.75 -9.10 -11.78
CA LEU A 109 -9.43 -7.95 -11.18
C LEU A 109 -8.98 -7.73 -9.73
N PRO A 110 -9.12 -6.50 -9.19
CA PRO A 110 -8.89 -6.25 -7.78
C PRO A 110 -9.92 -6.96 -6.92
N ALA A 111 -9.49 -7.41 -5.75
CA ALA A 111 -10.32 -7.87 -4.66
C ALA A 111 -9.87 -7.19 -3.37
N TYR A 112 -10.79 -7.00 -2.42
CA TYR A 112 -10.54 -6.22 -1.22
C TYR A 112 -10.99 -6.98 0.01
N PHE A 113 -10.17 -6.92 1.06
CA PHE A 113 -10.40 -7.59 2.31
C PHE A 113 -10.40 -6.59 3.46
N GLY A 114 -11.48 -6.57 4.23
CA GLY A 114 -11.61 -5.74 5.43
C GLY A 114 -10.90 -6.32 6.66
N LYS A 115 -11.01 -5.62 7.79
CA LYS A 115 -10.41 -6.01 9.08
C LYS A 115 -10.72 -7.44 9.48
N GLU A 116 -11.94 -7.90 9.24
CA GLU A 116 -12.40 -9.23 9.66
C GLU A 116 -11.55 -10.37 9.07
N ALA A 117 -11.02 -10.16 7.86
CA ALA A 117 -10.14 -11.13 7.21
C ALA A 117 -8.73 -11.18 7.81
N MET A 118 -8.42 -10.29 8.76
CA MET A 118 -7.08 -10.17 9.38
C MET A 118 -7.08 -10.40 10.89
N ARG A 119 -8.09 -11.10 11.42
CA ARG A 119 -8.25 -11.31 12.88
C ARG A 119 -7.11 -12.06 13.55
N CYS A 120 -6.54 -13.06 12.90
CA CYS A 120 -5.65 -14.03 13.53
C CYS A 120 -4.31 -14.18 12.82
N ASP A 121 -4.19 -13.65 11.60
CA ASP A 121 -3.01 -13.81 10.78
C ASP A 121 -2.82 -12.68 9.79
N SER A 122 -1.67 -12.67 9.16
CA SER A 122 -1.31 -11.67 8.14
C SER A 122 -1.51 -12.18 6.71
N ILE A 123 -2.35 -13.21 6.48
CA ILE A 123 -2.48 -13.85 5.15
C ILE A 123 -2.88 -12.86 4.06
N VAL A 124 -3.78 -11.91 4.38
CA VAL A 124 -4.22 -10.86 3.45
C VAL A 124 -3.09 -9.90 3.12
N LEU A 125 -2.30 -9.47 4.11
CA LEU A 125 -1.13 -8.61 3.91
C LEU A 125 -0.04 -9.33 3.11
N ARG A 126 0.15 -10.62 3.37
CA ARG A 126 1.02 -11.50 2.59
C ARG A 126 0.57 -11.55 1.13
N ALA A 127 -0.71 -11.74 0.86
CA ALA A 127 -1.28 -11.73 -0.49
C ALA A 127 -1.12 -10.37 -1.17
N SER A 128 -1.46 -9.29 -0.46
CA SER A 128 -1.31 -7.91 -0.94
C SER A 128 0.14 -7.56 -1.30
N SER A 129 1.11 -8.22 -0.64
CA SER A 129 2.56 -8.01 -0.86
C SER A 129 3.22 -9.08 -1.73
N ALA A 130 2.47 -10.05 -2.25
CA ALA A 130 2.98 -11.11 -3.10
C ALA A 130 3.24 -10.61 -4.52
N ILE A 131 4.38 -9.95 -4.72
CA ILE A 131 4.75 -9.30 -5.99
C ILE A 131 4.77 -10.34 -7.13
N PRO A 132 4.03 -10.11 -8.23
CA PRO A 132 4.05 -11.00 -9.38
C PRO A 132 5.47 -11.32 -9.83
N VAL A 133 5.73 -12.60 -10.16
CA VAL A 133 7.05 -13.11 -10.58
C VAL A 133 8.03 -13.30 -9.40
N PHE A 134 8.04 -12.39 -8.44
CA PHE A 134 8.99 -12.38 -7.32
C PHE A 134 8.45 -13.06 -6.04
N SER A 135 7.21 -13.51 -6.08
CA SER A 135 6.57 -14.26 -4.98
C SER A 135 5.62 -15.33 -5.51
N PRO A 136 5.37 -16.40 -4.78
CA PRO A 136 4.29 -17.34 -5.08
C PRO A 136 2.92 -16.68 -4.90
N MET A 137 1.91 -17.23 -5.56
CA MET A 137 0.51 -16.88 -5.29
C MET A 137 0.12 -17.30 -3.89
N VAL A 138 -0.74 -16.51 -3.25
CA VAL A 138 -1.27 -16.80 -1.91
C VAL A 138 -2.72 -17.24 -2.02
N GLU A 139 -3.07 -18.34 -1.38
CA GLU A 139 -4.42 -18.86 -1.36
C GLU A 139 -5.21 -18.28 -0.18
N ILE A 140 -6.40 -17.74 -0.44
CA ILE A 140 -7.36 -17.31 0.57
C ILE A 140 -8.74 -17.81 0.13
N GLY A 141 -9.38 -18.64 0.95
CA GLY A 141 -10.74 -19.14 0.68
C GLY A 141 -10.86 -19.89 -0.66
N GLY A 142 -9.86 -20.71 -1.03
CA GLY A 142 -9.84 -21.48 -2.27
C GLY A 142 -9.56 -20.65 -3.54
N ARG A 143 -9.19 -19.39 -3.41
CA ARG A 143 -8.81 -18.51 -4.53
C ARG A 143 -7.36 -18.04 -4.39
N MET A 144 -6.72 -17.84 -5.54
CA MET A 144 -5.31 -17.45 -5.59
C MET A 144 -5.17 -15.94 -5.83
N TYR A 145 -4.33 -15.30 -5.00
CA TYR A 145 -4.12 -13.85 -5.05
C TYR A 145 -2.64 -13.50 -5.19
N LEU A 146 -2.41 -12.31 -5.73
CA LEU A 146 -1.12 -11.64 -5.83
C LEU A 146 -1.28 -10.17 -5.40
N ASP A 147 -0.16 -9.45 -5.36
CA ASP A 147 -0.07 -8.02 -5.00
C ASP A 147 -1.14 -7.20 -5.75
N GLY A 148 -1.91 -6.45 -5.00
CA GLY A 148 -3.02 -5.64 -5.51
C GLY A 148 -2.59 -4.57 -6.51
N ALA A 149 -1.32 -4.14 -6.44
CA ALA A 149 -0.80 -3.17 -7.40
C ALA A 149 -0.68 -3.71 -8.84
N ALA A 150 -1.02 -4.98 -9.11
CA ALA A 150 -1.14 -5.49 -10.46
C ALA A 150 -2.43 -5.05 -11.15
N SER A 151 -3.51 -4.85 -10.40
CA SER A 151 -4.84 -4.48 -10.92
C SER A 151 -5.34 -3.12 -10.43
N ASP A 152 -5.04 -2.73 -9.18
CA ASP A 152 -5.42 -1.44 -8.60
C ASP A 152 -4.31 -0.91 -7.67
N PRO A 153 -3.35 -0.16 -8.21
CA PRO A 153 -2.16 0.27 -7.46
C PRO A 153 -2.41 1.38 -6.44
N ILE A 154 -3.45 2.20 -6.62
CA ILE A 154 -3.85 3.30 -5.72
C ILE A 154 -5.37 3.32 -5.69
N PRO A 155 -6.02 2.68 -4.69
CA PRO A 155 -7.42 2.31 -4.74
C PRO A 155 -8.39 3.46 -4.40
N VAL A 156 -8.20 4.65 -5.01
CA VAL A 156 -9.04 5.84 -4.76
C VAL A 156 -10.49 5.63 -5.21
N LYS A 157 -10.69 4.93 -6.34
CA LYS A 157 -12.04 4.62 -6.84
C LYS A 157 -12.79 3.70 -5.88
N ARG A 158 -12.08 2.78 -5.22
CA ARG A 158 -12.67 1.92 -4.21
C ARG A 158 -13.04 2.72 -2.96
N ALA A 159 -12.18 3.59 -2.46
CA ALA A 159 -12.48 4.45 -1.31
C ALA A 159 -13.73 5.31 -1.55
N LEU A 160 -13.84 5.94 -2.73
CA LEU A 160 -15.04 6.71 -3.11
C LEU A 160 -16.29 5.83 -3.18
N ALA A 161 -16.17 4.63 -3.75
CA ALA A 161 -17.29 3.68 -3.84
C ALA A 161 -17.73 3.14 -2.47
N ASP A 162 -16.84 3.09 -1.49
CA ASP A 162 -17.11 2.72 -0.10
C ASP A 162 -17.69 3.89 0.73
N GLY A 163 -17.89 5.07 0.10
CA GLY A 163 -18.55 6.22 0.71
C GLY A 163 -17.62 7.29 1.30
N CYS A 164 -16.31 7.21 1.05
CA CYS A 164 -15.40 8.29 1.45
C CYS A 164 -15.67 9.54 0.60
N ASP A 165 -15.94 10.66 1.23
CA ASP A 165 -16.19 11.95 0.59
C ASP A 165 -14.91 12.79 0.44
N ARG A 166 -13.86 12.48 1.21
CA ARG A 166 -12.55 13.14 1.16
C ARG A 166 -11.42 12.14 1.32
N LEU A 167 -10.33 12.37 0.60
CA LEU A 167 -9.22 11.43 0.51
C LEU A 167 -7.88 12.11 0.84
N VAL A 168 -7.14 11.57 1.80
CA VAL A 168 -5.70 11.84 1.89
C VAL A 168 -4.96 10.76 1.11
N VAL A 169 -4.37 11.13 -0.02
CA VAL A 169 -3.70 10.19 -0.92
C VAL A 169 -2.18 10.28 -0.74
N VAL A 170 -1.57 9.18 -0.26
CA VAL A 170 -0.12 9.13 -0.09
C VAL A 170 0.51 8.41 -1.28
N ARG A 171 1.28 9.15 -2.07
CA ARG A 171 2.04 8.63 -3.22
C ARG A 171 3.53 8.51 -2.86
N THR A 172 4.20 7.50 -3.39
CA THR A 172 5.64 7.28 -3.20
C THR A 172 6.45 7.58 -4.47
N ARG A 173 5.83 8.29 -5.40
CA ARG A 173 6.41 8.81 -6.63
C ARG A 173 6.10 10.29 -6.76
N GLU A 174 7.03 10.98 -7.35
CA GLU A 174 6.90 12.38 -7.75
C GLU A 174 5.67 12.60 -8.64
N PRO A 175 5.09 13.82 -8.64
CA PRO A 175 3.86 14.12 -9.41
C PRO A 175 3.98 13.81 -10.90
N GLU A 176 5.12 14.12 -11.53
CA GLU A 176 5.37 13.99 -12.96
C GLU A 176 5.70 12.54 -13.38
N PHE A 177 5.74 11.60 -12.44
CA PHE A 177 6.08 10.22 -12.76
C PHE A 177 5.02 9.56 -13.64
N ILE A 178 5.42 9.19 -14.85
CA ILE A 178 4.65 8.36 -15.76
C ILE A 178 5.18 6.93 -15.68
N LYS A 179 4.31 5.99 -15.32
CA LYS A 179 4.70 4.59 -15.21
C LYS A 179 4.88 3.98 -16.60
N PRO A 180 6.08 3.43 -16.90
CA PRO A 180 6.30 2.70 -18.15
C PRO A 180 5.65 1.31 -18.13
N PRO A 181 5.46 0.68 -19.29
CA PRO A 181 5.05 -0.73 -19.40
C PRO A 181 5.90 -1.65 -18.52
N GLU A 182 5.29 -2.70 -17.97
CA GLU A 182 6.00 -3.66 -17.10
C GLU A 182 7.04 -4.44 -17.92
N PRO A 183 8.32 -4.45 -17.49
CA PRO A 183 9.36 -5.20 -18.19
C PRO A 183 9.19 -6.71 -18.01
N GLY A 184 9.88 -7.50 -18.86
CA GLY A 184 9.91 -8.96 -18.71
C GLY A 184 8.65 -9.67 -19.22
N ARG A 185 7.96 -9.13 -20.24
CA ARG A 185 6.72 -9.65 -20.82
C ARG A 185 6.75 -11.15 -21.10
N SER A 186 7.82 -11.65 -21.74
CA SER A 186 7.95 -13.08 -22.06
C SER A 186 8.00 -13.96 -20.81
N PHE A 187 8.61 -13.46 -19.73
CA PHE A 187 8.77 -14.19 -18.49
C PHE A 187 7.43 -14.30 -17.73
N TYR A 188 6.71 -13.21 -17.51
CA TYR A 188 5.44 -13.29 -16.80
C TYR A 188 4.35 -13.96 -17.64
N ARG A 189 4.35 -13.85 -18.98
CA ARG A 189 3.45 -14.63 -19.87
C ARG A 189 3.68 -16.14 -19.72
N ARG A 190 4.94 -16.59 -19.66
CA ARG A 190 5.28 -17.99 -19.40
C ARG A 190 4.86 -18.44 -18.00
N ARG A 191 5.11 -17.62 -17.00
CA ARG A 191 4.82 -17.92 -15.58
C ARG A 191 3.32 -18.05 -15.33
N TYR A 192 2.52 -17.17 -15.93
CA TYR A 192 1.06 -17.10 -15.77
C TYR A 192 0.28 -17.63 -16.98
N ARG A 193 0.85 -18.52 -17.78
CA ARG A 193 0.20 -19.05 -19.00
C ARG A 193 -1.19 -19.65 -18.77
N LYS A 194 -1.46 -20.15 -17.57
CA LYS A 194 -2.77 -20.71 -17.16
C LYS A 194 -3.75 -19.62 -16.68
N TYR A 195 -3.31 -18.38 -16.58
CA TYR A 195 -4.07 -17.25 -16.03
C TYR A 195 -4.03 -16.05 -17.01
N PRO A 196 -4.73 -16.12 -18.14
CA PRO A 196 -4.66 -15.08 -19.17
C PRO A 196 -5.11 -13.71 -18.68
N GLN A 197 -6.05 -13.65 -17.75
CA GLN A 197 -6.52 -12.38 -17.20
C GLN A 197 -5.44 -11.72 -16.30
N MET A 198 -4.68 -12.51 -15.54
CA MET A 198 -3.53 -11.99 -14.80
C MET A 198 -2.45 -11.41 -15.74
N ILE A 199 -2.21 -12.04 -16.89
CA ILE A 199 -1.30 -11.51 -17.90
C ILE A 199 -1.80 -10.15 -18.40
N ARG A 200 -3.10 -10.03 -18.73
CA ARG A 200 -3.72 -8.76 -19.13
C ARG A 200 -3.61 -7.68 -18.08
N ALA A 201 -3.85 -8.02 -16.80
CA ALA A 201 -3.69 -7.08 -15.69
C ALA A 201 -2.26 -6.53 -15.63
N LEU A 202 -1.24 -7.39 -15.75
CA LEU A 202 0.16 -6.96 -15.78
C LEU A 202 0.51 -6.10 -17.00
N GLU A 203 -0.03 -6.42 -18.17
CA GLU A 203 0.17 -5.65 -19.40
C GLU A 203 -0.44 -4.25 -19.30
N LYS A 204 -1.63 -4.11 -18.66
CA LYS A 204 -2.34 -2.85 -18.50
C LYS A 204 -1.97 -2.06 -17.24
N ARG A 205 -1.18 -2.63 -16.35
CA ARG A 205 -0.83 -2.04 -15.06
C ARG A 205 -0.33 -0.60 -15.14
N HIS A 206 0.43 -0.27 -16.17
CA HIS A 206 0.96 1.09 -16.36
C HIS A 206 -0.13 2.07 -16.80
N GLU A 207 -1.05 1.64 -17.65
CA GLU A 207 -2.21 2.44 -18.08
C GLU A 207 -3.09 2.75 -16.87
N VAL A 208 -3.51 1.72 -16.11
CA VAL A 208 -4.33 1.87 -14.90
C VAL A 208 -3.66 2.81 -13.89
N TYR A 209 -2.35 2.67 -13.66
CA TYR A 209 -1.62 3.57 -12.75
C TYR A 209 -1.66 5.03 -13.22
N ASN A 210 -1.38 5.27 -14.51
CA ASN A 210 -1.32 6.63 -15.06
C ASN A 210 -2.72 7.27 -15.10
N GLU A 211 -3.75 6.52 -15.47
CA GLU A 211 -5.15 6.97 -15.41
C GLU A 211 -5.57 7.31 -13.98
N THR A 212 -5.24 6.45 -13.00
CA THR A 212 -5.52 6.73 -11.59
C THR A 212 -4.80 8.00 -11.12
N CYS A 213 -3.56 8.25 -11.55
CA CYS A 213 -2.86 9.49 -11.21
C CYS A 213 -3.57 10.73 -11.80
N ALA A 214 -4.10 10.64 -13.01
CA ALA A 214 -4.88 11.73 -13.62
C ALA A 214 -6.23 11.94 -12.89
N ASP A 215 -6.88 10.88 -12.45
CA ASP A 215 -8.10 10.98 -11.64
C ASP A 215 -7.81 11.62 -10.27
N ILE A 216 -6.71 11.25 -9.61
CA ILE A 216 -6.27 11.85 -8.33
C ILE A 216 -6.00 13.35 -8.51
N GLN A 217 -5.39 13.76 -9.62
CA GLN A 217 -5.16 15.19 -9.89
C GLN A 217 -6.47 15.96 -9.96
N LYS A 218 -7.51 15.42 -10.63
CA LYS A 218 -8.83 16.06 -10.67
C LYS A 218 -9.47 16.16 -9.28
N LEU A 219 -9.36 15.09 -8.47
CA LEU A 219 -9.86 15.08 -7.09
C LEU A 219 -9.12 16.09 -6.20
N GLU A 220 -7.85 16.37 -6.48
CA GLU A 220 -7.07 17.40 -5.80
C GLU A 220 -7.50 18.80 -6.24
N GLU A 221 -7.72 19.02 -7.54
CA GLU A 221 -8.20 20.28 -8.11
C GLU A 221 -9.59 20.68 -7.61
N ASP A 222 -10.49 19.71 -7.39
CA ASP A 222 -11.84 19.94 -6.87
C ASP A 222 -11.92 19.93 -5.32
N GLY A 223 -10.79 19.68 -4.65
CA GLY A 223 -10.70 19.70 -3.18
C GLY A 223 -11.17 18.40 -2.48
N THR A 224 -11.55 17.38 -3.23
CA THR A 224 -11.93 16.06 -2.70
C THR A 224 -10.71 15.29 -2.17
N ALA A 225 -9.53 15.51 -2.77
CA ALA A 225 -8.29 14.88 -2.33
C ALA A 225 -7.26 15.90 -1.84
N LEU A 226 -6.47 15.50 -0.84
CA LEU A 226 -5.21 16.12 -0.46
C LEU A 226 -4.09 15.10 -0.72
N VAL A 227 -3.16 15.46 -1.60
CA VAL A 227 -2.08 14.55 -2.01
C VAL A 227 -0.79 14.84 -1.24
N ILE A 228 -0.19 13.80 -0.67
CA ILE A 228 1.14 13.85 -0.06
C ILE A 228 2.06 12.99 -0.92
N ALA A 229 3.03 13.63 -1.58
CA ALA A 229 3.96 12.99 -2.49
C ALA A 229 5.35 13.65 -2.39
N PRO A 230 6.45 12.90 -2.60
CA PRO A 230 7.77 13.50 -2.66
C PRO A 230 7.90 14.37 -3.90
N GLU A 231 8.46 15.57 -3.75
CA GLU A 231 8.71 16.50 -4.89
C GLU A 231 9.66 15.90 -5.94
N LYS A 232 10.59 15.05 -5.49
CA LYS A 232 11.62 14.44 -6.35
C LYS A 232 11.67 12.93 -6.16
N PRO A 233 12.20 12.16 -7.14
CA PRO A 233 12.40 10.73 -6.99
C PRO A 233 13.12 10.38 -5.69
N LEU A 234 12.59 9.42 -4.92
CA LEU A 234 13.19 8.98 -3.64
C LEU A 234 14.58 8.34 -3.78
N GLY A 235 15.01 8.02 -5.01
CA GLY A 235 16.31 7.36 -5.26
C GLY A 235 16.42 5.95 -4.68
N LEU A 236 15.29 5.30 -4.34
CA LEU A 236 15.25 3.97 -3.76
C LEU A 236 15.00 2.89 -4.82
N SER A 237 15.82 1.85 -4.78
CA SER A 237 15.56 0.62 -5.52
C SER A 237 14.35 -0.15 -4.93
N ARG A 238 13.78 -1.07 -5.71
CA ARG A 238 12.70 -1.97 -5.23
C ARG A 238 13.18 -2.84 -4.06
N PHE A 239 14.44 -3.23 -4.06
CA PHE A 239 15.08 -4.10 -3.07
C PHE A 239 16.20 -3.37 -2.33
N GLU A 240 15.96 -2.10 -1.96
CA GLU A 240 16.94 -1.31 -1.19
C GLU A 240 17.28 -2.00 0.13
N LYS A 241 18.59 -2.07 0.43
CA LYS A 241 19.13 -2.73 1.63
C LYS A 241 19.91 -1.79 2.55
N LYS A 242 20.11 -0.54 2.15
CA LYS A 242 20.85 0.43 2.95
C LYS A 242 19.89 1.12 3.95
N PRO A 243 20.05 0.88 5.25
CA PRO A 243 19.17 1.47 6.26
C PRO A 243 19.14 3.00 6.23
N GLU A 244 20.27 3.63 5.91
CA GLU A 244 20.38 5.09 5.79
C GLU A 244 19.49 5.67 4.70
N ASN A 245 19.36 4.98 3.54
CA ASN A 245 18.47 5.40 2.46
C ASN A 245 17.01 5.28 2.89
N LEU A 246 16.69 4.23 3.64
CA LEU A 246 15.35 4.00 4.17
C LEU A 246 14.98 5.04 5.23
N ARG A 247 15.91 5.36 6.16
CA ARG A 247 15.72 6.45 7.16
C ARG A 247 15.46 7.78 6.48
N ARG A 248 16.25 8.11 5.43
CA ARG A 248 16.05 9.36 4.68
C ARG A 248 14.68 9.44 4.03
N ALA A 249 14.19 8.36 3.43
CA ALA A 249 12.87 8.34 2.82
C ALA A 249 11.74 8.46 3.86
N TYR A 250 11.88 7.81 5.01
CA TYR A 250 10.95 7.96 6.13
C TYR A 250 10.91 9.41 6.63
N GLN A 251 12.09 10.00 6.90
CA GLN A 251 12.18 11.38 7.38
C GLN A 251 11.58 12.36 6.38
N LEU A 252 11.84 12.17 5.09
CA LEU A 252 11.24 13.01 4.03
C LEU A 252 9.71 12.93 4.07
N GLY A 253 9.12 11.73 4.20
CA GLY A 253 7.66 11.58 4.30
C GLY A 253 7.09 12.27 5.54
N TYR A 254 7.79 12.18 6.66
CA TYR A 254 7.42 12.88 7.89
C TYR A 254 7.46 14.41 7.71
N ASP A 255 8.56 14.94 7.16
CA ASP A 255 8.77 16.38 6.97
C ASP A 255 7.79 16.96 5.93
N ASP A 256 7.52 16.25 4.83
CA ASP A 256 6.54 16.65 3.83
C ASP A 256 5.15 16.78 4.45
N THR A 257 4.77 15.83 5.30
CA THR A 257 3.49 15.87 6.03
C THR A 257 3.44 16.99 7.05
N ALA A 258 4.51 17.20 7.79
CA ALA A 258 4.60 18.28 8.78
C ALA A 258 4.46 19.68 8.15
N ARG A 259 4.99 19.86 6.94
CA ARG A 259 4.78 21.12 6.18
C ARG A 259 3.34 21.37 5.80
N LEU A 260 2.53 20.32 5.67
CA LEU A 260 1.10 20.40 5.34
C LEU A 260 0.19 20.42 6.59
N SER A 261 0.74 20.54 7.80
CA SER A 261 0.01 20.38 9.06
C SER A 261 -1.29 21.20 9.13
N ASP A 262 -1.25 22.48 8.77
CA ASP A 262 -2.43 23.35 8.81
C ASP A 262 -3.48 22.97 7.76
N ALA A 263 -3.04 22.59 6.56
CA ALA A 263 -3.93 22.11 5.51
C ALA A 263 -4.60 20.79 5.92
N LEU A 264 -3.83 19.85 6.47
CA LEU A 264 -4.32 18.58 6.97
C LEU A 264 -5.34 18.76 8.11
N ARG A 265 -5.04 19.63 9.10
CA ARG A 265 -5.99 19.91 10.19
C ARG A 265 -7.32 20.45 9.67
N ARG A 266 -7.28 21.41 8.72
CA ARG A 266 -8.49 21.89 8.07
C ARG A 266 -9.21 20.78 7.31
N PHE A 267 -8.47 19.97 6.56
CA PHE A 267 -9.03 18.89 5.76
C PHE A 267 -9.73 17.82 6.61
N PHE A 268 -9.17 17.46 7.76
CA PHE A 268 -9.77 16.51 8.69
C PHE A 268 -10.95 17.10 9.49
N SER A 269 -10.96 18.43 9.74
CA SER A 269 -12.00 19.08 10.55
C SER A 269 -13.18 19.62 9.75
N SER A 270 -13.09 19.73 8.41
CA SER A 270 -14.19 20.20 7.57
C SER A 270 -15.37 19.23 7.63
N ALA A 271 -16.60 19.74 7.73
CA ALA A 271 -17.80 18.90 7.64
C ALA A 271 -17.89 18.21 6.26
N PRO A 272 -18.53 17.03 6.16
CA PRO A 272 -18.76 16.37 4.88
C PRO A 272 -19.41 17.33 3.89
N GLN A 273 -18.91 17.40 2.65
CA GLN A 273 -19.63 18.12 1.61
C GLN A 273 -20.92 17.35 1.30
N PRO A 274 -22.09 17.99 1.27
CA PRO A 274 -23.30 17.32 0.82
C PRO A 274 -23.05 16.82 -0.60
N ALA A 275 -23.34 15.52 -0.84
CA ALA A 275 -23.27 14.93 -2.15
C ALA A 275 -24.03 15.85 -3.13
N GLY A 276 -23.32 16.37 -4.14
CA GLY A 276 -23.89 17.29 -5.10
C GLY A 276 -25.17 16.70 -5.68
N GLU A 277 -26.27 17.38 -5.54
CA GLU A 277 -27.50 17.06 -6.27
C GLU A 277 -27.10 16.98 -7.75
N ALA A 278 -27.18 15.77 -8.30
CA ALA A 278 -27.04 15.57 -9.73
C ALA A 278 -28.10 16.48 -10.38
N ALA A 279 -27.63 17.53 -11.04
CA ALA A 279 -28.49 18.42 -11.82
C ALA A 279 -29.17 17.58 -12.89
N HIS A 280 -30.40 17.15 -12.61
CA HIS A 280 -31.32 16.73 -13.62
C HIS A 280 -31.82 17.99 -14.31
N GLY A 281 -31.28 18.26 -15.47
CA GLY A 281 -31.74 19.23 -16.44
C GLY A 281 -31.65 18.62 -17.82
#